data_fd8b3b9cc264af9a940b29b532597b1d
#
_entry.id   fd8b3b9cc264af9a940b29b532597b1d
#
_cell.length_a   1.000
_cell.length_b   1.000
_cell.length_c   1.000
_cell.angle_alpha   90.00
_cell.angle_beta   90.00
_cell.angle_gamma   90.00
#
_symmetry.space_group_name_H-M   'P 1'
#
loop_
_entity.id
_entity.type
_entity.pdbx_description
1 polymer ?
#
loop_
_entity_poly.entity_id
_entity_poly.type
_entity_poly.pdbx_seq_one_letter_code
_entity_poly.pdbx_strand_id
1 'polypeptide(L)'
;MQFYKYQGTGNDFILLDNRDGNIKLTREQVATLCHRHFGIGADGLMLLENAEGYDFRMVYYNSDGNESSMCGNGGRCLVAFAKSLGLINDSARFLAVDGEHSATIGENDLISLQMKDVTGITIYEDHNILNTGSPHYILWIKDVKNADVQKEGKRIRNLPEFQKEGINVNFVQLHDGILSVRTYERGVEAETMSCGTGVTAAAIAATAKFMGEFSTDIETPGGNLEVSFVKDDPTSAKEVVLTGPAVFVFKGDIEI
;
A
#
# COMPACT_ATOMS: atom_id res chain seq x y z
N MET A 1 17.30 5.15 -20.91
CA MET A 1 17.16 4.55 -19.57
C MET A 1 16.10 3.47 -19.62
N GLN A 2 16.42 2.24 -19.18
CA GLN A 2 15.46 1.14 -19.13
C GLN A 2 14.55 1.29 -17.92
N PHE A 3 13.25 1.07 -18.08
CA PHE A 3 12.27 1.04 -17.02
C PHE A 3 11.42 -0.22 -17.07
N TYR A 4 10.81 -0.53 -15.94
CA TYR A 4 9.89 -1.65 -15.77
C TYR A 4 8.57 -1.13 -15.19
N LYS A 5 7.46 -1.55 -15.77
CA LYS A 5 6.12 -1.21 -15.29
C LYS A 5 5.55 -2.37 -14.51
N TYR A 6 5.17 -2.10 -13.25
CA TYR A 6 4.50 -3.05 -12.38
C TYR A 6 3.21 -2.46 -11.83
N GLN A 7 2.31 -3.31 -11.37
CA GLN A 7 1.14 -2.90 -10.60
C GLN A 7 0.88 -3.89 -9.46
N GLY A 8 0.39 -3.37 -8.32
CA GLY A 8 -0.11 -4.14 -7.19
C GLY A 8 -1.54 -3.73 -6.88
N THR A 9 -2.52 -4.60 -7.17
CA THR A 9 -3.95 -4.32 -7.00
C THR A 9 -4.40 -2.97 -7.61
N GLY A 10 -4.01 -2.72 -8.88
CA GLY A 10 -4.40 -1.54 -9.65
C GLY A 10 -3.56 -0.27 -9.39
N ASN A 11 -2.73 -0.26 -8.36
CA ASN A 11 -1.78 0.83 -8.11
C ASN A 11 -0.49 0.56 -8.89
N ASP A 12 -0.12 1.45 -9.80
CA ASP A 12 0.88 1.18 -10.84
C ASP A 12 2.14 2.04 -10.68
N PHE A 13 3.31 1.42 -10.95
CA PHE A 13 4.61 2.02 -10.66
C PHE A 13 5.58 1.86 -11.83
N ILE A 14 6.45 2.88 -11.99
CA ILE A 14 7.67 2.80 -12.79
C ILE A 14 8.78 2.35 -11.86
N LEU A 15 9.45 1.24 -12.17
CA LEU A 15 10.57 0.71 -11.39
C LEU A 15 11.86 0.84 -12.21
N LEU A 16 12.91 1.32 -11.56
CA LEU A 16 14.22 1.52 -12.14
C LEU A 16 15.29 0.80 -11.31
N ASP A 17 16.16 0.06 -11.97
CA ASP A 17 17.35 -0.52 -11.35
C ASP A 17 18.45 0.56 -11.26
N ASN A 18 18.66 1.09 -10.06
CA ASN A 18 19.67 2.11 -9.76
C ASN A 18 20.79 1.59 -8.84
N ARG A 19 21.09 0.29 -8.92
CA ARG A 19 22.17 -0.30 -8.08
C ARG A 19 23.55 0.26 -8.40
N ASP A 20 23.75 0.78 -9.60
CA ASP A 20 25.00 1.46 -10.00
C ASP A 20 25.05 2.94 -9.54
N GLY A 21 23.95 3.49 -9.01
CA GLY A 21 23.85 4.87 -8.52
C GLY A 21 23.89 5.95 -9.59
N ASN A 22 23.70 5.58 -10.86
CA ASN A 22 23.83 6.50 -12.01
C ASN A 22 22.54 7.27 -12.29
N ILE A 23 21.37 6.77 -11.85
CA ILE A 23 20.08 7.41 -12.08
C ILE A 23 19.84 8.48 -10.99
N LYS A 24 19.84 9.74 -11.42
CA LYS A 24 19.54 10.90 -10.56
C LYS A 24 18.45 11.71 -11.25
N LEU A 25 17.25 11.67 -10.68
CA LEU A 25 16.08 12.33 -11.24
C LEU A 25 15.74 13.58 -10.42
N THR A 26 15.41 14.66 -11.11
CA THR A 26 14.79 15.81 -10.47
C THR A 26 13.31 15.53 -10.23
N ARG A 27 12.69 16.33 -9.35
CA ARG A 27 11.25 16.26 -9.07
C ARG A 27 10.42 16.38 -10.37
N GLU A 28 10.80 17.32 -11.23
CA GLU A 28 10.10 17.59 -12.49
C GLU A 28 10.23 16.41 -13.47
N GLN A 29 11.39 15.76 -13.51
CA GLN A 29 11.61 14.57 -14.35
C GLN A 29 10.74 13.40 -13.85
N VAL A 30 10.68 13.14 -12.53
CA VAL A 30 9.79 12.12 -11.98
C VAL A 30 8.33 12.43 -12.31
N ALA A 31 7.88 13.67 -12.09
CA ALA A 31 6.52 14.08 -12.40
C ALA A 31 6.19 13.91 -13.91
N THR A 32 7.14 14.22 -14.78
CA THR A 32 6.99 14.01 -16.23
C THR A 32 6.89 12.53 -16.58
N LEU A 33 7.76 11.67 -16.02
CA LEU A 33 7.73 10.22 -16.24
C LEU A 33 6.39 9.62 -15.77
N CYS A 34 5.88 10.07 -14.65
CA CYS A 34 4.61 9.60 -14.08
C CYS A 34 3.37 10.16 -14.80
N HIS A 35 3.52 11.19 -15.64
CA HIS A 35 2.38 11.80 -16.32
C HIS A 35 1.78 10.87 -17.38
N ARG A 36 0.47 10.56 -17.26
CA ARG A 36 -0.20 9.53 -18.09
C ARG A 36 -0.34 9.86 -19.56
N HIS A 37 -0.18 11.14 -19.95
CA HIS A 37 -0.29 11.57 -21.34
C HIS A 37 1.05 11.99 -21.97
N PHE A 38 2.02 12.40 -21.14
CA PHE A 38 3.29 12.95 -21.63
C PHE A 38 4.51 12.13 -21.23
N GLY A 39 4.34 11.14 -20.36
CA GLY A 39 5.37 10.22 -19.91
C GLY A 39 4.94 8.76 -20.06
N ILE A 40 5.52 7.90 -19.23
CA ILE A 40 5.15 6.48 -19.12
C ILE A 40 3.76 6.34 -18.47
N GLY A 41 3.47 7.22 -17.51
CA GLY A 41 2.24 7.22 -16.73
C GLY A 41 2.29 6.20 -15.58
N ALA A 42 2.17 6.69 -14.34
CA ALA A 42 2.12 5.86 -13.14
C ALA A 42 1.61 6.65 -11.93
N ASP A 43 1.20 5.95 -10.88
CA ASP A 43 0.90 6.55 -9.58
C ASP A 43 2.17 6.93 -8.82
N GLY A 44 3.31 6.33 -9.19
CA GLY A 44 4.61 6.67 -8.64
C GLY A 44 5.79 6.00 -9.34
N LEU A 45 6.99 6.38 -8.92
CA LEU A 45 8.24 5.86 -9.43
C LEU A 45 9.12 5.38 -8.28
N MET A 46 9.78 4.24 -8.45
CA MET A 46 10.69 3.69 -7.45
C MET A 46 12.06 3.39 -8.05
N LEU A 47 13.09 3.71 -7.28
CA LEU A 47 14.45 3.25 -7.54
C LEU A 47 14.73 2.06 -6.64
N LEU A 48 15.31 1.01 -7.21
CA LEU A 48 15.93 -0.09 -6.48
C LEU A 48 17.43 0.20 -6.40
N GLU A 49 17.95 0.40 -5.20
CA GLU A 49 19.33 0.77 -4.94
C GLU A 49 20.02 -0.28 -4.05
N ASN A 50 21.35 -0.29 -4.04
CA ASN A 50 22.11 -1.07 -3.07
C ASN A 50 22.00 -0.48 -1.66
N ALA A 51 21.94 -1.35 -0.63
CA ALA A 51 22.02 -0.97 0.77
C ALA A 51 22.87 -1.96 1.55
N GLU A 52 23.81 -1.48 2.35
CA GLU A 52 24.66 -2.33 3.18
C GLU A 52 23.81 -3.05 4.25
N GLY A 53 23.96 -4.37 4.32
CA GLY A 53 23.23 -5.21 5.29
C GLY A 53 21.79 -5.56 4.89
N TYR A 54 21.33 -5.13 3.70
CA TYR A 54 20.02 -5.42 3.15
C TYR A 54 20.13 -5.94 1.72
N ASP A 55 19.07 -6.58 1.22
CA ASP A 55 19.04 -7.05 -0.16
C ASP A 55 18.96 -5.88 -1.15
N PHE A 56 18.24 -4.81 -0.78
CA PHE A 56 18.16 -3.56 -1.54
C PHE A 56 17.61 -2.40 -0.68
N ARG A 57 17.68 -1.19 -1.23
CA ARG A 57 16.99 -0.01 -0.75
C ARG A 57 15.88 0.39 -1.72
N MET A 58 14.73 0.76 -1.18
CA MET A 58 13.60 1.36 -1.88
C MET A 58 13.64 2.87 -1.73
N VAL A 59 13.71 3.59 -2.85
CA VAL A 59 13.47 5.03 -2.90
C VAL A 59 12.18 5.25 -3.68
N TYR A 60 11.17 5.83 -3.06
CA TYR A 60 9.84 5.98 -3.63
C TYR A 60 9.48 7.45 -3.82
N TYR A 61 8.97 7.78 -5.01
CA TYR A 61 8.45 9.08 -5.37
C TYR A 61 6.98 8.95 -5.78
N ASN A 62 6.12 9.83 -5.25
CA ASN A 62 4.76 9.99 -5.76
C ASN A 62 4.78 10.55 -7.19
N SER A 63 3.65 10.49 -7.88
CA SER A 63 3.52 11.00 -9.26
C SER A 63 3.77 12.51 -9.41
N ASP A 64 3.76 13.28 -8.33
CA ASP A 64 4.12 14.71 -8.31
C ASP A 64 5.64 14.96 -8.19
N GLY A 65 6.44 13.89 -8.09
CA GLY A 65 7.89 13.89 -7.96
C GLY A 65 8.41 14.10 -6.55
N ASN A 66 7.56 14.24 -5.53
CA ASN A 66 8.02 14.30 -4.14
C ASN A 66 8.36 12.90 -3.63
N GLU A 67 9.49 12.79 -2.91
CA GLU A 67 9.81 11.55 -2.19
C GLU A 67 8.75 11.27 -1.12
N SER A 68 8.41 10.01 -0.96
CA SER A 68 7.32 9.55 -0.09
C SER A 68 7.78 8.38 0.78
N SER A 69 6.98 8.10 1.80
CA SER A 69 7.15 6.92 2.65
C SER A 69 6.79 5.64 1.90
N MET A 70 7.16 4.50 2.48
CA MET A 70 6.85 3.18 1.94
C MET A 70 5.36 3.01 1.66
N CYS A 71 5.05 2.47 0.49
CA CYS A 71 3.71 2.10 0.04
C CYS A 71 3.61 0.56 -0.03
N GLY A 72 2.61 -0.05 0.62
CA GLY A 72 2.45 -1.51 0.65
C GLY A 72 2.31 -2.14 -0.74
N ASN A 73 1.59 -1.50 -1.66
CA ASN A 73 1.46 -1.97 -3.05
C ASN A 73 2.80 -1.86 -3.79
N GLY A 74 3.49 -0.73 -3.59
CA GLY A 74 4.80 -0.49 -4.19
C GLY A 74 5.89 -1.40 -3.63
N GLY A 75 5.90 -1.66 -2.32
CA GLY A 75 6.83 -2.60 -1.70
C GLY A 75 6.71 -4.01 -2.30
N ARG A 76 5.48 -4.51 -2.48
CA ARG A 76 5.27 -5.80 -3.17
C ARG A 76 5.80 -5.77 -4.61
N CYS A 77 5.54 -4.69 -5.36
CA CYS A 77 6.05 -4.54 -6.74
C CYS A 77 7.58 -4.53 -6.78
N LEU A 78 8.24 -3.85 -5.83
CA LEU A 78 9.69 -3.78 -5.80
C LEU A 78 10.32 -5.13 -5.39
N VAL A 79 9.69 -5.89 -4.51
CA VAL A 79 10.09 -7.26 -4.16
C VAL A 79 9.99 -8.20 -5.38
N ALA A 80 8.89 -8.14 -6.13
CA ALA A 80 8.74 -8.90 -7.38
C ALA A 80 9.81 -8.50 -8.42
N PHE A 81 10.10 -7.21 -8.50
CA PHE A 81 11.14 -6.70 -9.39
C PHE A 81 12.53 -7.21 -8.97
N ALA A 82 12.88 -7.14 -7.67
CA ALA A 82 14.15 -7.67 -7.14
C ALA A 82 14.33 -9.18 -7.45
N LYS A 83 13.26 -9.97 -7.32
CA LYS A 83 13.26 -11.39 -7.74
C LYS A 83 13.52 -11.52 -9.24
N SER A 84 12.88 -10.73 -10.07
CA SER A 84 13.08 -10.76 -11.53
C SER A 84 14.50 -10.39 -11.97
N LEU A 85 15.21 -9.61 -11.18
CA LEU A 85 16.63 -9.26 -11.37
C LEU A 85 17.60 -10.30 -10.79
N GLY A 86 17.09 -11.36 -10.14
CA GLY A 86 17.91 -12.39 -9.50
C GLY A 86 18.63 -11.94 -8.23
N LEU A 87 18.18 -10.85 -7.59
CA LEU A 87 18.77 -10.34 -6.34
C LEU A 87 18.35 -11.16 -5.12
N ILE A 88 17.12 -11.66 -5.15
CA ILE A 88 16.50 -12.44 -4.09
C ILE A 88 15.86 -13.69 -4.69
N ASN A 89 15.62 -14.69 -3.84
CA ASN A 89 14.82 -15.87 -4.19
C ASN A 89 13.38 -15.71 -3.66
N ASP A 90 13.13 -16.17 -2.44
CA ASP A 90 11.79 -16.26 -1.85
C ASP A 90 11.57 -15.32 -0.64
N SER A 91 12.57 -14.53 -0.29
CA SER A 91 12.48 -13.55 0.80
C SER A 91 13.32 -12.33 0.51
N ALA A 92 12.93 -11.20 1.09
CA ALA A 92 13.64 -9.95 1.02
C ALA A 92 13.66 -9.25 2.37
N ARG A 93 14.84 -8.66 2.71
CA ARG A 93 14.96 -7.63 3.73
C ARG A 93 15.46 -6.36 3.05
N PHE A 94 14.69 -5.31 3.11
CA PHE A 94 15.01 -4.07 2.40
C PHE A 94 14.80 -2.84 3.27
N LEU A 95 15.49 -1.76 2.92
CA LEU A 95 15.43 -0.49 3.61
C LEU A 95 14.59 0.50 2.81
N ALA A 96 13.62 1.14 3.45
CA ALA A 96 12.90 2.30 2.93
C ALA A 96 13.15 3.54 3.81
N VAL A 97 12.58 4.68 3.44
CA VAL A 97 12.78 5.93 4.20
C VAL A 97 12.28 5.84 5.64
N ASP A 98 11.30 5.02 5.92
CA ASP A 98 10.69 4.81 7.25
C ASP A 98 11.24 3.61 8.02
N GLY A 99 12.32 2.99 7.53
CA GLY A 99 13.06 1.93 8.19
C GLY A 99 13.14 0.61 7.44
N GLU A 100 13.41 -0.45 8.17
CA GLU A 100 13.54 -1.81 7.66
C GLU A 100 12.17 -2.43 7.37
N HIS A 101 12.12 -3.16 6.26
CA HIS A 101 10.97 -3.97 5.84
C HIS A 101 11.40 -5.37 5.46
N SER A 102 10.48 -6.32 5.58
CA SER A 102 10.68 -7.70 5.13
C SER A 102 9.47 -8.21 4.36
N ALA A 103 9.74 -9.10 3.42
CA ALA A 103 8.71 -9.75 2.63
C ALA A 103 9.11 -11.19 2.29
N THR A 104 8.11 -12.04 2.06
CA THR A 104 8.29 -13.38 1.50
C THR A 104 7.47 -13.54 0.24
N ILE A 105 7.91 -14.40 -0.66
CA ILE A 105 7.21 -14.74 -1.90
C ILE A 105 6.73 -16.17 -1.78
N GLY A 106 5.43 -16.34 -1.71
CA GLY A 106 4.77 -17.62 -1.56
C GLY A 106 4.38 -18.26 -2.89
N GLU A 107 3.45 -19.21 -2.80
CA GLU A 107 2.87 -19.86 -3.97
C GLU A 107 2.16 -18.85 -4.88
N ASN A 108 2.16 -19.12 -6.19
CA ASN A 108 1.57 -18.24 -7.21
C ASN A 108 2.17 -16.82 -7.25
N ASP A 109 3.43 -16.65 -6.79
CA ASP A 109 4.13 -15.37 -6.72
C ASP A 109 3.39 -14.30 -5.88
N LEU A 110 2.53 -14.71 -4.95
CA LEU A 110 1.95 -13.80 -3.97
C LEU A 110 3.02 -13.31 -3.01
N ILE A 111 3.01 -12.03 -2.72
CA ILE A 111 4.00 -11.38 -1.86
C ILE A 111 3.37 -11.00 -0.53
N SER A 112 3.90 -11.57 0.54
CA SER A 112 3.55 -11.31 1.93
C SER A 112 4.53 -10.28 2.50
N LEU A 113 4.05 -9.08 2.72
CA LEU A 113 4.81 -7.95 3.22
C LEU A 113 4.52 -7.74 4.70
N GLN A 114 5.56 -7.69 5.53
CA GLN A 114 5.43 -7.34 6.93
C GLN A 114 5.03 -5.87 7.06
N MET A 115 3.92 -5.64 7.75
CA MET A 115 3.42 -4.31 8.07
C MET A 115 3.80 -3.92 9.50
N LYS A 116 3.62 -2.64 9.85
CA LYS A 116 3.83 -2.17 11.23
C LYS A 116 2.77 -2.74 12.17
N ASP A 117 3.18 -3.09 13.38
CA ASP A 117 2.26 -3.46 14.45
C ASP A 117 1.34 -2.28 14.81
N VAL A 118 0.14 -2.61 15.23
CA VAL A 118 -0.88 -1.63 15.63
C VAL A 118 -1.02 -1.63 17.14
N THR A 119 -0.84 -0.46 17.76
CA THR A 119 -0.82 -0.29 19.22
C THR A 119 -2.11 0.28 19.79
N GLY A 120 -3.08 0.65 18.96
CA GLY A 120 -4.34 1.21 19.44
C GLY A 120 -5.44 1.24 18.40
N ILE A 121 -6.64 0.87 18.81
CA ILE A 121 -7.86 0.97 18.03
C ILE A 121 -8.88 1.75 18.86
N THR A 122 -9.39 2.86 18.33
CA THR A 122 -10.54 3.56 18.92
C THR A 122 -11.80 3.02 18.28
N ILE A 123 -12.69 2.47 19.12
CA ILE A 123 -13.93 1.80 18.69
C ILE A 123 -15.10 2.73 18.98
N TYR A 124 -15.85 3.12 17.95
CA TYR A 124 -17.12 3.82 18.05
C TYR A 124 -18.27 2.89 17.65
N GLU A 125 -19.50 3.36 17.73
CA GLU A 125 -20.69 2.56 17.41
C GLU A 125 -20.78 2.21 15.92
N ASP A 126 -20.47 3.15 15.05
CA ASP A 126 -20.61 3.06 13.59
C ASP A 126 -19.27 3.05 12.82
N HIS A 127 -18.16 3.31 13.50
CA HIS A 127 -16.84 3.36 12.88
C HIS A 127 -15.70 3.00 13.84
N ASN A 128 -14.50 2.85 13.28
CA ASN A 128 -13.28 2.66 14.05
C ASN A 128 -12.20 3.61 13.53
N ILE A 129 -11.27 3.99 14.40
CA ILE A 129 -10.09 4.79 14.04
C ILE A 129 -8.84 4.06 14.52
N LEU A 130 -7.87 3.86 13.64
CA LEU A 130 -6.58 3.27 13.96
C LEU A 130 -5.49 3.74 13.00
N ASN A 131 -4.24 3.48 13.37
CA ASN A 131 -3.07 3.85 12.58
C ASN A 131 -2.26 2.58 12.24
N THR A 132 -2.13 2.28 10.95
CA THR A 132 -1.36 1.14 10.40
C THR A 132 -0.12 1.60 9.62
N GLY A 133 0.46 2.74 10.01
CA GLY A 133 1.48 3.50 9.30
C GLY A 133 0.91 4.78 8.66
N SER A 134 -0.40 4.87 8.53
CA SER A 134 -1.21 6.04 8.19
C SER A 134 -2.51 6.00 8.99
N PRO A 135 -3.12 7.14 9.33
CA PRO A 135 -4.41 7.16 10.05
C PRO A 135 -5.56 6.75 9.14
N HIS A 136 -6.42 5.89 9.65
CA HIS A 136 -7.58 5.33 8.95
C HIS A 136 -8.87 5.46 9.75
N TYR A 137 -9.91 5.93 9.07
CA TYR A 137 -11.31 5.90 9.49
C TYR A 137 -11.98 4.73 8.79
N ILE A 138 -12.51 3.78 9.55
CA ILE A 138 -13.20 2.59 9.03
C ILE A 138 -14.69 2.76 9.23
N LEU A 139 -15.40 3.03 8.16
CA LEU A 139 -16.87 3.20 8.15
C LEU A 139 -17.54 1.89 7.74
N TRP A 140 -18.34 1.31 8.65
CA TRP A 140 -19.10 0.10 8.38
C TRP A 140 -20.38 0.43 7.63
N ILE A 141 -20.56 -0.14 6.44
CA ILE A 141 -21.74 0.09 5.58
C ILE A 141 -22.31 -1.22 5.06
N LYS A 142 -23.57 -1.19 4.63
CA LYS A 142 -24.28 -2.39 4.15
C LYS A 142 -24.11 -2.63 2.65
N ASP A 143 -23.77 -1.62 1.88
CA ASP A 143 -23.65 -1.67 0.42
C ASP A 143 -22.47 -0.82 -0.03
N VAL A 144 -21.28 -1.44 0.02
CA VAL A 144 -20.03 -0.76 -0.36
C VAL A 144 -19.98 -0.48 -1.86
N LYS A 145 -20.61 -1.33 -2.66
CA LYS A 145 -20.59 -1.21 -4.13
C LYS A 145 -21.22 0.09 -4.61
N ASN A 146 -22.33 0.51 -3.98
CA ASN A 146 -23.08 1.71 -4.35
C ASN A 146 -22.74 2.93 -3.47
N ALA A 147 -21.73 2.84 -2.60
CA ALA A 147 -21.30 3.96 -1.77
C ALA A 147 -20.75 5.11 -2.63
N ASP A 148 -21.15 6.36 -2.31
CA ASP A 148 -20.55 7.56 -2.88
C ASP A 148 -19.26 7.91 -2.11
N VAL A 149 -18.19 7.13 -2.41
CA VAL A 149 -16.89 7.22 -1.75
C VAL A 149 -16.29 8.61 -1.89
N GLN A 150 -16.44 9.22 -3.08
CA GLN A 150 -15.88 10.55 -3.35
C GLN A 150 -16.52 11.64 -2.48
N LYS A 151 -17.84 11.67 -2.40
CA LYS A 151 -18.56 12.70 -1.64
C LYS A 151 -18.41 12.49 -0.13
N GLU A 152 -18.69 11.29 0.33
CA GLU A 152 -18.73 10.99 1.76
C GLU A 152 -17.31 10.89 2.35
N GLY A 153 -16.35 10.33 1.59
CA GLY A 153 -14.95 10.31 1.96
C GLY A 153 -14.37 11.71 2.13
N LYS A 154 -14.64 12.60 1.17
CA LYS A 154 -14.26 14.01 1.27
C LYS A 154 -14.89 14.70 2.48
N ARG A 155 -16.16 14.41 2.78
CA ARG A 155 -16.85 14.97 3.94
C ARG A 155 -16.17 14.55 5.25
N ILE A 156 -15.91 13.26 5.43
CA ILE A 156 -15.29 12.71 6.65
C ILE A 156 -13.85 13.20 6.78
N ARG A 157 -13.06 13.13 5.68
CA ARG A 157 -11.67 13.59 5.65
C ARG A 157 -11.53 15.06 6.12
N ASN A 158 -12.55 15.89 5.92
CA ASN A 158 -12.54 17.31 6.25
C ASN A 158 -13.29 17.65 7.56
N LEU A 159 -13.63 16.65 8.39
CA LEU A 159 -14.14 16.92 9.74
C LEU A 159 -13.11 17.71 10.56
N PRO A 160 -13.55 18.56 11.49
CA PRO A 160 -12.63 19.43 12.26
C PRO A 160 -11.47 18.68 12.92
N GLU A 161 -11.71 17.49 13.46
CA GLU A 161 -10.70 16.64 14.10
C GLU A 161 -9.63 16.13 13.15
N PHE A 162 -9.92 16.04 11.84
CA PHE A 162 -8.98 15.51 10.83
C PHE A 162 -8.37 16.60 9.93
N GLN A 163 -8.76 17.87 10.07
CA GLN A 163 -8.32 18.95 9.17
C GLN A 163 -6.80 19.08 9.09
N LYS A 164 -6.12 18.97 10.23
CA LYS A 164 -4.68 19.24 10.32
C LYS A 164 -3.83 18.14 9.68
N GLU A 165 -4.10 16.90 10.01
CA GLU A 165 -3.26 15.76 9.61
C GLU A 165 -3.89 14.93 8.49
N GLY A 166 -5.20 15.06 8.32
CA GLY A 166 -5.99 14.26 7.40
C GLY A 166 -6.14 12.82 7.87
N ILE A 167 -7.08 12.12 7.22
CA ILE A 167 -7.34 10.70 7.49
C ILE A 167 -7.77 10.02 6.20
N ASN A 168 -7.36 8.77 5.99
CA ASN A 168 -7.90 7.92 4.93
C ASN A 168 -9.26 7.40 5.38
N VAL A 169 -10.25 7.40 4.49
CA VAL A 169 -11.61 6.93 4.81
C VAL A 169 -11.88 5.65 4.06
N ASN A 170 -12.09 4.56 4.79
CA ASN A 170 -12.34 3.23 4.24
C ASN A 170 -13.80 2.86 4.47
N PHE A 171 -14.52 2.61 3.40
CA PHE A 171 -15.88 2.10 3.39
C PHE A 171 -15.80 0.58 3.36
N VAL A 172 -16.35 -0.08 4.38
CA VAL A 172 -16.14 -1.51 4.61
C VAL A 172 -17.47 -2.23 4.76
N GLN A 173 -17.61 -3.30 4.03
CA GLN A 173 -18.71 -4.26 4.14
C GLN A 173 -18.14 -5.64 4.42
N LEU A 174 -18.66 -6.30 5.45
CA LEU A 174 -18.40 -7.73 5.69
C LEU A 174 -19.50 -8.55 5.03
N HIS A 175 -19.13 -9.48 4.17
CA HIS A 175 -20.02 -10.39 3.47
C HIS A 175 -19.38 -11.76 3.36
N ASP A 176 -20.05 -12.80 3.88
CA ASP A 176 -19.62 -14.20 3.83
C ASP A 176 -18.16 -14.44 4.29
N GLY A 177 -17.70 -13.67 5.28
CA GLY A 177 -16.34 -13.75 5.83
C GLY A 177 -15.30 -12.94 5.06
N ILE A 178 -15.67 -12.30 3.95
CA ILE A 178 -14.79 -11.46 3.13
C ILE A 178 -15.08 -9.98 3.43
N LEU A 179 -14.06 -9.16 3.47
CA LEU A 179 -14.18 -7.71 3.58
C LEU A 179 -14.11 -7.07 2.19
N SER A 180 -15.16 -6.42 1.75
CA SER A 180 -15.11 -5.54 0.59
C SER A 180 -14.77 -4.12 1.05
N VAL A 181 -13.68 -3.54 0.52
CA VAL A 181 -13.12 -2.26 0.96
C VAL A 181 -12.96 -1.30 -0.21
N ARG A 182 -13.46 -0.06 -0.05
CA ARG A 182 -13.22 1.07 -0.95
C ARG A 182 -12.67 2.24 -0.15
N THR A 183 -11.63 2.91 -0.66
CA THR A 183 -10.87 3.90 0.11
C THR A 183 -10.83 5.25 -0.60
N TYR A 184 -11.23 6.31 0.14
CA TYR A 184 -10.89 7.68 -0.18
C TYR A 184 -9.54 8.00 0.49
N GLU A 185 -8.53 8.27 -0.31
CA GLU A 185 -7.15 8.33 0.17
C GLU A 185 -6.70 9.76 0.43
N ARG A 186 -6.16 9.99 1.62
CA ARG A 186 -5.53 11.24 2.03
C ARG A 186 -4.30 11.54 1.16
N GLY A 187 -4.21 12.76 0.65
CA GLY A 187 -3.12 13.20 -0.22
C GLY A 187 -3.39 12.98 -1.70
N VAL A 188 -4.17 11.95 -2.06
CA VAL A 188 -4.75 11.78 -3.39
C VAL A 188 -6.05 12.57 -3.50
N GLU A 189 -6.80 12.65 -2.40
CA GLU A 189 -8.10 13.35 -2.27
C GLU A 189 -9.15 12.81 -3.26
N ALA A 190 -9.08 11.52 -3.53
CA ALA A 190 -9.97 10.76 -4.39
C ALA A 190 -10.04 9.30 -3.97
N GLU A 191 -10.97 8.53 -4.55
CA GLU A 191 -11.01 7.09 -4.43
C GLU A 191 -9.82 6.47 -5.18
N THR A 192 -9.12 5.52 -4.53
CA THR A 192 -8.04 4.72 -5.12
C THR A 192 -8.47 3.27 -5.32
N MET A 193 -7.78 2.58 -6.23
CA MET A 193 -8.08 1.18 -6.53
C MET A 193 -7.81 0.24 -5.35
N SER A 194 -6.79 0.56 -4.53
CA SER A 194 -6.43 -0.21 -3.34
C SER A 194 -5.47 0.58 -2.46
N CYS A 195 -5.71 0.57 -1.15
CA CYS A 195 -4.83 1.16 -0.14
C CYS A 195 -4.36 0.07 0.82
N GLY A 196 -3.07 -0.30 0.78
CA GLY A 196 -2.51 -1.39 1.57
C GLY A 196 -2.69 -1.19 3.09
N THR A 197 -2.39 0.00 3.60
CA THR A 197 -2.60 0.33 5.02
C THR A 197 -4.08 0.40 5.37
N GLY A 198 -4.95 0.79 4.42
CA GLY A 198 -6.40 0.86 4.60
C GLY A 198 -7.05 -0.51 4.74
N VAL A 199 -6.69 -1.47 3.90
CA VAL A 199 -7.21 -2.85 4.00
C VAL A 199 -6.68 -3.53 5.26
N THR A 200 -5.43 -3.25 5.66
CA THR A 200 -4.87 -3.71 6.93
C THR A 200 -5.68 -3.17 8.12
N ALA A 201 -5.99 -1.88 8.09
CA ALA A 201 -6.82 -1.26 9.12
C ALA A 201 -8.24 -1.85 9.17
N ALA A 202 -8.86 -2.11 8.01
CA ALA A 202 -10.18 -2.73 7.92
C ALA A 202 -10.21 -4.15 8.52
N ALA A 203 -9.21 -5.00 8.20
CA ALA A 203 -9.09 -6.34 8.75
C ALA A 203 -8.94 -6.35 10.28
N ILE A 204 -8.05 -5.50 10.81
CA ILE A 204 -7.83 -5.38 12.25
C ILE A 204 -9.09 -4.84 12.96
N ALA A 205 -9.78 -3.86 12.37
CA ALA A 205 -11.01 -3.30 12.91
C ALA A 205 -12.16 -4.33 12.92
N ALA A 206 -12.25 -5.23 11.93
CA ALA A 206 -13.26 -6.28 11.89
C ALA A 206 -13.17 -7.25 13.07
N THR A 207 -12.00 -7.37 13.66
CA THR A 207 -11.74 -8.24 14.83
C THR A 207 -11.55 -7.46 16.14
N ALA A 208 -11.99 -6.19 16.21
CA ALA A 208 -11.71 -5.28 17.33
C ALA A 208 -12.18 -5.78 18.72
N LYS A 209 -13.08 -6.78 18.77
CA LYS A 209 -13.60 -7.35 20.04
C LYS A 209 -13.03 -8.73 20.36
N PHE A 210 -12.13 -9.25 19.54
CA PHE A 210 -11.64 -10.62 19.63
C PHE A 210 -10.13 -10.65 19.83
N MET A 211 -9.63 -11.79 20.35
CA MET A 211 -8.21 -12.10 20.52
C MET A 211 -7.91 -13.42 19.80
N GLY A 212 -6.66 -13.61 19.38
CA GLY A 212 -6.21 -14.82 18.69
C GLY A 212 -5.46 -14.50 17.40
N GLU A 213 -5.32 -15.51 16.56
CA GLU A 213 -4.74 -15.42 15.22
C GLU A 213 -5.86 -15.20 14.21
N PHE A 214 -5.65 -14.29 13.29
CA PHE A 214 -6.64 -13.92 12.27
C PHE A 214 -6.00 -13.92 10.88
N SER A 215 -6.76 -14.37 9.89
CA SER A 215 -6.52 -14.15 8.48
C SER A 215 -7.84 -13.72 7.83
N THR A 216 -7.80 -12.68 7.01
CA THR A 216 -8.99 -12.07 6.43
C THR A 216 -8.77 -11.82 4.96
N ASP A 217 -9.64 -12.38 4.13
CA ASP A 217 -9.70 -12.10 2.69
C ASP A 217 -10.38 -10.76 2.44
N ILE A 218 -9.79 -9.98 1.53
CA ILE A 218 -10.23 -8.62 1.23
C ILE A 218 -10.36 -8.43 -0.26
N GLU A 219 -11.51 -7.90 -0.68
CA GLU A 219 -11.76 -7.44 -2.03
C GLU A 219 -11.67 -5.93 -2.11
N THR A 220 -10.92 -5.43 -3.10
CA THR A 220 -10.86 -4.01 -3.44
C THR A 220 -11.19 -3.82 -4.92
N PRO A 221 -11.48 -2.59 -5.41
CA PRO A 221 -11.64 -2.34 -6.84
C PRO A 221 -10.42 -2.78 -7.68
N GLY A 222 -9.23 -2.79 -7.09
CA GLY A 222 -7.98 -3.18 -7.76
C GLY A 222 -7.65 -4.67 -7.70
N GLY A 223 -8.34 -5.46 -6.89
CA GLY A 223 -8.11 -6.91 -6.74
C GLY A 223 -8.14 -7.40 -5.30
N ASN A 224 -7.77 -8.66 -5.13
CA ASN A 224 -7.85 -9.36 -3.85
C ASN A 224 -6.55 -9.27 -3.07
N LEU A 225 -6.69 -9.17 -1.76
CA LEU A 225 -5.62 -9.12 -0.77
C LEU A 225 -5.98 -10.03 0.41
N GLU A 226 -4.99 -10.37 1.20
CA GLU A 226 -5.18 -11.03 2.48
C GLU A 226 -4.40 -10.28 3.56
N VAL A 227 -4.96 -10.17 4.76
CA VAL A 227 -4.27 -9.62 5.92
C VAL A 227 -4.32 -10.64 7.05
N SER A 228 -3.15 -11.04 7.55
CA SER A 228 -3.01 -11.87 8.74
C SER A 228 -2.31 -11.13 9.88
N PHE A 229 -2.68 -11.45 11.11
CA PHE A 229 -2.14 -10.83 12.32
C PHE A 229 -2.51 -11.61 13.57
N VAL A 230 -1.81 -11.30 14.67
CA VAL A 230 -2.09 -11.84 16.02
C VAL A 230 -2.55 -10.73 16.94
N LYS A 231 -3.56 -11.00 17.76
CA LYS A 231 -4.06 -10.09 18.80
C LYS A 231 -3.99 -10.75 20.18
N ASP A 232 -3.16 -10.20 21.06
CA ASP A 232 -3.11 -10.60 22.47
C ASP A 232 -4.10 -9.79 23.33
N ASP A 233 -4.58 -8.65 22.81
CA ASP A 233 -5.62 -7.81 23.38
C ASP A 233 -6.53 -7.23 22.29
N PRO A 234 -7.75 -6.76 22.63
CA PRO A 234 -8.71 -6.26 21.63
C PRO A 234 -8.28 -5.01 20.87
N THR A 235 -7.30 -4.25 21.37
CA THR A 235 -6.96 -2.91 20.86
C THR A 235 -5.62 -2.85 20.13
N SER A 236 -4.88 -3.95 20.08
CA SER A 236 -3.60 -4.04 19.36
C SER A 236 -3.60 -5.18 18.35
N ALA A 237 -2.63 -5.15 17.45
CA ALA A 237 -2.33 -6.25 16.52
C ALA A 237 -0.83 -6.28 16.25
N LYS A 238 -0.23 -7.46 16.26
CA LYS A 238 1.18 -7.72 15.99
C LYS A 238 1.35 -8.76 14.89
N GLU A 239 2.59 -8.88 14.39
CA GLU A 239 2.91 -9.81 13.31
C GLU A 239 1.99 -9.59 12.09
N VAL A 240 1.72 -8.31 11.80
CA VAL A 240 0.77 -7.92 10.77
C VAL A 240 1.40 -8.13 9.39
N VAL A 241 0.76 -8.93 8.55
CA VAL A 241 1.23 -9.26 7.20
C VAL A 241 0.15 -8.94 6.18
N LEU A 242 0.55 -8.22 5.13
CA LEU A 242 -0.30 -7.93 3.97
C LEU A 242 0.18 -8.78 2.80
N THR A 243 -0.66 -9.68 2.33
CA THR A 243 -0.38 -10.57 1.20
C THR A 243 -1.20 -10.16 -0.03
N GLY A 244 -0.54 -10.12 -1.18
CA GLY A 244 -1.21 -9.80 -2.44
C GLY A 244 -0.32 -9.90 -3.66
N PRO A 245 -0.91 -9.74 -4.85
CA PRO A 245 -0.19 -9.83 -6.11
C PRO A 245 0.71 -8.61 -6.35
N ALA A 246 1.76 -8.83 -7.13
CA ALA A 246 2.54 -7.79 -7.79
C ALA A 246 2.84 -8.27 -9.21
N VAL A 247 2.32 -7.55 -10.19
CA VAL A 247 2.28 -8.02 -11.57
C VAL A 247 3.16 -7.14 -12.46
N PHE A 248 4.10 -7.78 -13.17
CA PHE A 248 4.81 -7.15 -14.27
C PHE A 248 3.84 -6.84 -15.42
N VAL A 249 3.89 -5.62 -15.95
CA VAL A 249 3.01 -5.19 -17.06
C VAL A 249 3.80 -5.12 -18.37
N PHE A 250 4.85 -4.30 -18.41
CA PHE A 250 5.76 -4.17 -19.54
C PHE A 250 7.08 -3.51 -19.12
N LYS A 251 8.04 -3.51 -20.03
CA LYS A 251 9.29 -2.75 -19.91
C LYS A 251 9.58 -1.98 -21.20
N GLY A 252 10.39 -0.96 -21.10
CA GLY A 252 10.79 -0.14 -22.25
C GLY A 252 12.02 0.70 -21.97
N ASP A 253 12.38 1.50 -22.93
CA ASP A 253 13.46 2.48 -22.85
C ASP A 253 12.90 3.88 -23.05
N ILE A 254 13.41 4.85 -22.27
CA ILE A 254 13.03 6.25 -22.34
C ILE A 254 14.26 7.15 -22.28
N GLU A 255 14.27 8.22 -23.05
CA GLU A 255 15.22 9.33 -22.95
C GLU A 255 14.63 10.41 -22.02
N ILE A 256 15.49 11.00 -21.16
CA ILE A 256 15.08 12.00 -20.14
C ILE A 256 15.81 13.32 -20.40
#